data_072e524fb1dcc18ae5c403aafc3d4a69
#
_entry.id   072e524fb1dcc18ae5c403aafc3d4a69
#
_cell.length_a   1.000
_cell.length_b   1.000
_cell.length_c   1.000
_cell.angle_alpha   90.00
_cell.angle_beta   90.00
_cell.angle_gamma   90.00
#
_symmetry.space_group_name_H-M   'P 1'
#
loop_
_entity.id
_entity.type
_entity.pdbx_description
1 polymer ?
#
loop_
_entity_poly.entity_id
_entity_poly.type
_entity_poly.pdbx_seq_one_letter_code
_entity_poly.pdbx_strand_id
1 'polypeptide(L)'
;ALTFVYEEMRLFQAALPAANISDAVLPEISRQLHLSALLPWFDAIWLIGVAALSFRMLAGLWQVHGLKKQAQPAPDSVQYRFKAALRRFGLTGKVQIRLHPAITGPFVVGAFRSVVYLPLSAVTSLSPEQLDAVLSHELEHIRRADYVWNLIQSLIETLFFYHPAVWWIGAKMREQRELCCDDAAIRSCDDPITYATALLSLEEQRRGVPSLSMTHNGQGKSELLARISRILGEKPDSRLKARPGA
;
A
#
# COMPACT_ATOMS: atom_id res chain seq x y z
N ALA A 1 -35.24 2.28 9.86
CA ALA A 1 -35.20 1.03 9.07
C ALA A 1 -36.22 0.01 9.63
N LEU A 2 -36.18 -0.35 10.90
CA LEU A 2 -37.13 -1.32 11.51
C LEU A 2 -38.59 -0.85 11.48
N THR A 3 -38.84 0.44 11.65
CA THR A 3 -40.21 1.03 11.55
C THR A 3 -40.75 0.97 10.12
N PHE A 4 -39.93 1.14 9.13
CA PHE A 4 -40.33 1.07 7.72
C PHE A 4 -40.73 -0.36 7.31
N VAL A 5 -39.95 -1.36 7.74
CA VAL A 5 -40.27 -2.79 7.50
C VAL A 5 -41.57 -3.20 8.21
N TYR A 6 -41.82 -2.68 9.41
CA TYR A 6 -43.03 -2.96 10.14
C TYR A 6 -44.29 -2.34 9.52
N GLU A 7 -44.18 -1.12 9.00
CA GLU A 7 -45.24 -0.44 8.25
C GLU A 7 -45.59 -1.14 6.94
N GLU A 8 -44.58 -1.52 6.17
CA GLU A 8 -44.74 -2.29 4.93
C GLU A 8 -45.42 -3.65 5.20
N MET A 9 -45.06 -4.33 6.29
CA MET A 9 -45.65 -5.59 6.70
C MET A 9 -47.12 -5.44 7.11
N ARG A 10 -47.49 -4.32 7.76
CA ARG A 10 -48.86 -3.99 8.14
C ARG A 10 -49.73 -3.67 6.96
N LEU A 11 -49.23 -2.90 5.99
CA LEU A 11 -49.93 -2.57 4.73
C LEU A 11 -50.14 -3.82 3.85
N PHE A 12 -49.16 -4.75 3.86
CA PHE A 12 -49.25 -6.00 3.15
C PHE A 12 -50.30 -6.96 3.75
N GLN A 13 -50.38 -7.04 5.08
CA GLN A 13 -51.39 -7.82 5.78
C GLN A 13 -52.81 -7.25 5.59
N ALA A 14 -52.95 -5.93 5.44
CA ALA A 14 -54.23 -5.28 5.21
C ALA A 14 -54.72 -5.38 3.74
N ALA A 15 -53.82 -5.67 2.81
CA ALA A 15 -54.13 -5.74 1.37
C ALA A 15 -54.44 -7.16 0.85
N LEU A 16 -54.36 -8.19 1.70
CA LEU A 16 -54.65 -9.57 1.31
C LEU A 16 -56.17 -9.83 1.39
N PRO A 17 -56.90 -9.94 0.24
CA PRO A 17 -58.22 -10.55 0.24
C PRO A 17 -58.06 -12.04 0.62
N ALA A 18 -59.05 -12.61 1.30
CA ALA A 18 -59.08 -14.00 1.71
C ALA A 18 -59.20 -14.98 0.49
N ALA A 19 -58.26 -14.86 -0.44
CA ALA A 19 -58.15 -15.73 -1.59
C ALA A 19 -57.14 -16.82 -1.28
N ASN A 20 -57.46 -18.05 -1.60
CA ASN A 20 -56.61 -19.24 -1.49
C ASN A 20 -55.21 -18.97 -2.02
N ILE A 21 -54.30 -18.61 -1.11
CA ILE A 21 -52.87 -18.52 -1.43
C ILE A 21 -52.42 -19.96 -1.62
N SER A 22 -52.14 -20.34 -2.88
CA SER A 22 -51.68 -21.69 -3.18
C SER A 22 -50.41 -22.01 -2.38
N ASP A 23 -50.28 -23.28 -1.94
CA ASP A 23 -49.13 -23.76 -1.14
C ASP A 23 -47.76 -23.47 -1.78
N ALA A 24 -47.71 -23.06 -3.03
CA ALA A 24 -46.53 -22.64 -3.77
C ALA A 24 -46.07 -21.19 -3.44
N VAL A 25 -46.99 -20.31 -3.03
CA VAL A 25 -46.72 -18.87 -2.81
C VAL A 25 -46.19 -18.61 -1.38
N LEU A 26 -46.69 -19.37 -0.41
CA LEU A 26 -46.27 -19.22 1.01
C LEU A 26 -44.80 -19.47 1.23
N PRO A 27 -44.14 -20.51 0.70
CA PRO A 27 -42.71 -20.72 0.88
C PRO A 27 -41.85 -19.63 0.18
N GLU A 28 -42.27 -19.05 -0.92
CA GLU A 28 -41.54 -17.97 -1.59
C GLU A 28 -41.63 -16.66 -0.77
N ILE A 29 -42.78 -16.32 -0.22
CA ILE A 29 -42.96 -15.17 0.67
C ILE A 29 -42.12 -15.33 1.93
N SER A 30 -42.13 -16.52 2.56
CA SER A 30 -41.33 -16.79 3.76
C SER A 30 -39.84 -16.70 3.48
N ARG A 31 -39.37 -17.19 2.32
CA ARG A 31 -37.99 -17.10 1.89
C ARG A 31 -37.55 -15.63 1.67
N GLN A 32 -38.39 -14.81 1.00
CA GLN A 32 -38.13 -13.39 0.81
C GLN A 32 -38.07 -12.63 2.15
N LEU A 33 -38.96 -12.91 3.08
CA LEU A 33 -38.96 -12.31 4.42
C LEU A 33 -37.70 -12.69 5.22
N HIS A 34 -37.24 -13.94 5.13
CA HIS A 34 -36.00 -14.36 5.79
C HIS A 34 -34.77 -13.69 5.16
N LEU A 35 -34.71 -13.54 3.83
CA LEU A 35 -33.63 -12.85 3.14
C LEU A 35 -33.61 -11.36 3.51
N SER A 36 -34.76 -10.70 3.53
CA SER A 36 -34.83 -9.27 3.91
C SER A 36 -34.44 -9.01 5.37
N ALA A 37 -34.69 -9.97 6.26
CA ALA A 37 -34.26 -9.88 7.67
C ALA A 37 -32.74 -10.00 7.85
N LEU A 38 -32.03 -10.63 6.91
CA LEU A 38 -30.57 -10.75 6.94
C LEU A 38 -29.84 -9.54 6.36
N LEU A 39 -30.44 -8.82 5.42
CA LEU A 39 -29.82 -7.68 4.75
C LEU A 39 -29.23 -6.63 5.70
N PRO A 40 -29.93 -6.18 6.78
CA PRO A 40 -29.37 -5.19 7.70
C PRO A 40 -28.14 -5.69 8.46
N TRP A 41 -27.99 -7.00 8.64
CA TRP A 41 -26.81 -7.59 9.27
C TRP A 41 -25.61 -7.56 8.30
N PHE A 42 -25.82 -7.83 7.01
CA PHE A 42 -24.78 -7.70 6.00
C PHE A 42 -24.31 -6.25 5.86
N ASP A 43 -25.24 -5.30 5.84
CA ASP A 43 -24.93 -3.87 5.82
C ASP A 43 -24.14 -3.44 7.06
N ALA A 44 -24.56 -3.90 8.24
CA ALA A 44 -23.86 -3.60 9.48
C ALA A 44 -22.43 -4.17 9.51
N ILE A 45 -22.24 -5.43 9.09
CA ILE A 45 -20.92 -6.05 9.00
C ILE A 45 -20.03 -5.30 8.01
N TRP A 46 -20.58 -4.93 6.84
CA TRP A 46 -19.84 -4.16 5.85
C TRP A 46 -19.44 -2.78 6.39
N LEU A 47 -20.35 -2.05 7.02
CA LEU A 47 -20.07 -0.74 7.63
C LEU A 47 -18.99 -0.83 8.71
N ILE A 48 -19.06 -1.85 9.58
CA ILE A 48 -18.04 -2.08 10.62
C ILE A 48 -16.67 -2.34 9.97
N GLY A 49 -16.63 -3.18 8.94
CA GLY A 49 -15.38 -3.47 8.21
C GLY A 49 -14.78 -2.23 7.56
N VAL A 50 -15.61 -1.44 6.86
CA VAL A 50 -15.19 -0.17 6.25
C VAL A 50 -14.70 0.82 7.32
N ALA A 51 -15.42 0.95 8.44
CA ALA A 51 -15.03 1.84 9.54
C ALA A 51 -13.68 1.43 10.16
N ALA A 52 -13.47 0.15 10.42
CA ALA A 52 -12.23 -0.37 10.99
C ALA A 52 -11.03 -0.15 10.05
N LEU A 53 -11.17 -0.43 8.75
CA LEU A 53 -10.12 -0.22 7.76
C LEU A 53 -9.86 1.26 7.50
N SER A 54 -10.89 2.10 7.47
CA SER A 54 -10.76 3.56 7.40
C SER A 54 -10.00 4.10 8.60
N PHE A 55 -10.32 3.65 9.80
CA PHE A 55 -9.60 4.03 11.01
C PHE A 55 -8.12 3.64 10.92
N ARG A 56 -7.81 2.42 10.47
CA ARG A 56 -6.43 1.96 10.25
C ARG A 56 -5.70 2.84 9.23
N MET A 57 -6.36 3.21 8.13
CA MET A 57 -5.79 4.11 7.12
C MET A 57 -5.50 5.50 7.69
N LEU A 58 -6.44 6.09 8.41
CA LEU A 58 -6.28 7.41 9.04
C LEU A 58 -5.17 7.39 10.11
N ALA A 59 -5.10 6.33 10.92
CA ALA A 59 -4.02 6.14 11.89
C ALA A 59 -2.64 6.08 11.21
N GLY A 60 -2.52 5.38 10.08
CA GLY A 60 -1.29 5.37 9.26
C GLY A 60 -0.91 6.76 8.74
N LEU A 61 -1.86 7.52 8.23
CA LEU A 61 -1.63 8.90 7.78
C LEU A 61 -1.20 9.81 8.94
N TRP A 62 -1.78 9.62 10.11
CA TRP A 62 -1.42 10.37 11.32
C TRP A 62 -0.02 10.03 11.81
N GLN A 63 0.37 8.75 11.80
CA GLN A 63 1.74 8.33 12.12
C GLN A 63 2.76 8.99 11.17
N VAL A 64 2.50 8.97 9.87
CA VAL A 64 3.34 9.66 8.88
C VAL A 64 3.43 11.15 9.14
N HIS A 65 2.34 11.79 9.58
CA HIS A 65 2.37 13.20 9.97
C HIS A 65 3.26 13.45 11.21
N GLY A 66 3.27 12.51 12.14
CA GLY A 66 4.14 12.55 13.33
C GLY A 66 5.64 12.50 12.98
N LEU A 67 6.03 11.76 11.93
CA LEU A 67 7.42 11.67 11.49
C LEU A 67 8.02 13.01 11.07
N LYS A 68 7.20 13.96 10.60
CA LYS A 68 7.66 15.29 10.20
C LYS A 68 8.36 16.05 11.33
N LYS A 69 7.97 15.81 12.59
CA LYS A 69 8.48 16.54 13.76
C LYS A 69 9.93 16.18 14.09
N GLN A 70 10.36 14.95 13.81
CA GLN A 70 11.70 14.45 14.11
C GLN A 70 12.66 14.51 12.91
N ALA A 71 12.14 14.92 11.76
CA ALA A 71 12.90 14.96 10.53
C ALA A 71 13.87 16.15 10.52
N GLN A 72 15.11 15.86 10.17
CA GLN A 72 16.22 16.82 10.09
C GLN A 72 16.49 17.21 8.62
N PRO A 73 17.03 18.39 8.36
CA PRO A 73 17.51 18.73 7.02
C PRO A 73 18.64 17.79 6.61
N ALA A 74 18.68 17.40 5.34
CA ALA A 74 19.77 16.62 4.81
C ALA A 74 21.06 17.48 4.72
N PRO A 75 22.27 16.88 4.84
CA PRO A 75 23.54 17.56 4.63
C PRO A 75 23.62 18.17 3.22
N ASP A 76 24.44 19.20 3.05
CA ASP A 76 24.57 19.92 1.79
C ASP A 76 25.02 19.02 0.63
N SER A 77 25.90 18.05 0.90
CA SER A 77 26.33 17.05 -0.08
C SER A 77 25.17 16.22 -0.62
N VAL A 78 24.27 15.76 0.27
CA VAL A 78 23.07 15.01 -0.11
C VAL A 78 22.07 15.90 -0.85
N GLN A 79 21.88 17.14 -0.36
CA GLN A 79 21.00 18.10 -1.02
C GLN A 79 21.47 18.44 -2.44
N TYR A 80 22.79 18.58 -2.66
CA TYR A 80 23.35 18.82 -3.97
C TYR A 80 23.04 17.68 -4.94
N ARG A 81 23.30 16.42 -4.54
CA ARG A 81 22.97 15.22 -5.33
C ARG A 81 21.49 15.12 -5.62
N PHE A 82 20.66 15.35 -4.60
CA PHE A 82 19.22 15.36 -4.74
C PHE A 82 18.72 16.39 -5.76
N LYS A 83 19.24 17.61 -5.71
CA LYS A 83 18.89 18.66 -6.69
C LYS A 83 19.35 18.29 -8.11
N ALA A 84 20.49 17.62 -8.26
CA ALA A 84 20.97 17.12 -9.55
C ALA A 84 20.02 16.03 -10.08
N ALA A 85 19.62 15.08 -9.23
CA ALA A 85 18.65 14.05 -9.57
C ALA A 85 17.29 14.63 -9.95
N LEU A 86 16.75 15.61 -9.19
CA LEU A 86 15.48 16.29 -9.53
C LEU A 86 15.50 16.88 -10.95
N ARG A 87 16.62 17.52 -11.35
CA ARG A 87 16.76 18.07 -12.71
C ARG A 87 16.74 16.97 -13.77
N ARG A 88 17.43 15.85 -13.52
CA ARG A 88 17.45 14.68 -14.42
C ARG A 88 16.06 14.08 -14.62
N PHE A 89 15.24 14.03 -13.56
CA PHE A 89 13.86 13.54 -13.63
C PHE A 89 12.83 14.57 -14.10
N GLY A 90 13.25 15.81 -14.41
CA GLY A 90 12.34 16.88 -14.83
C GLY A 90 11.36 17.33 -13.74
N LEU A 91 11.67 17.06 -12.49
CA LEU A 91 10.83 17.41 -11.36
C LEU A 91 11.10 18.85 -10.93
N THR A 92 10.24 19.77 -11.36
CA THR A 92 10.34 21.23 -11.06
C THR A 92 9.55 21.64 -9.82
N GLY A 93 8.82 20.72 -9.21
CA GLY A 93 7.96 20.98 -8.06
C GLY A 93 8.73 21.20 -6.75
N LYS A 94 8.00 21.58 -5.69
CA LYS A 94 8.55 21.73 -4.34
C LYS A 94 8.77 20.37 -3.68
N VAL A 95 9.80 19.65 -4.15
CA VAL A 95 10.23 18.39 -3.55
C VAL A 95 11.33 18.66 -2.54
N GLN A 96 11.21 18.10 -1.35
CA GLN A 96 12.18 18.24 -0.27
C GLN A 96 12.78 16.89 0.09
N ILE A 97 14.01 16.91 0.60
CA ILE A 97 14.65 15.74 1.21
C ILE A 97 14.86 15.99 2.69
N ARG A 98 14.56 15.01 3.52
CA ARG A 98 14.72 15.04 4.97
C ARG A 98 15.35 13.74 5.46
N LEU A 99 16.16 13.83 6.51
CA LEU A 99 16.68 12.67 7.21
C LEU A 99 15.82 12.37 8.43
N HIS A 100 15.68 11.10 8.76
CA HIS A 100 14.93 10.68 9.93
C HIS A 100 15.68 9.52 10.65
N PRO A 101 15.94 9.64 11.97
CA PRO A 101 16.74 8.65 12.69
C PRO A 101 16.01 7.32 12.92
N ALA A 102 14.70 7.32 13.03
CA ALA A 102 13.91 6.16 13.42
C ALA A 102 13.27 5.38 12.27
N ILE A 103 13.50 5.77 11.01
CA ILE A 103 13.01 5.01 9.86
C ILE A 103 14.05 4.00 9.40
N THR A 104 13.59 2.86 8.90
CA THR A 104 14.44 1.74 8.47
C THR A 104 14.64 1.67 6.96
N GLY A 105 13.92 2.47 6.19
CA GLY A 105 14.05 2.54 4.74
C GLY A 105 13.60 3.89 4.20
N PRO A 106 14.03 4.28 2.99
CA PRO A 106 13.56 5.47 2.33
C PRO A 106 12.07 5.37 1.99
N PHE A 107 11.37 6.49 1.92
CA PHE A 107 10.00 6.58 1.45
C PHE A 107 9.61 8.01 1.08
N VAL A 108 8.56 8.13 0.28
CA VAL A 108 8.01 9.41 -0.19
C VAL A 108 6.64 9.67 0.41
N VAL A 109 6.40 10.91 0.81
CA VAL A 109 5.11 11.39 1.32
C VAL A 109 4.71 12.68 0.64
N GLY A 110 3.42 12.79 0.31
CA GLY A 110 2.81 14.01 -0.19
C GLY A 110 2.50 13.97 -1.68
N ALA A 111 1.34 14.56 -2.05
CA ALA A 111 0.87 14.63 -3.43
C ALA A 111 1.37 15.90 -4.16
N PHE A 112 1.18 17.09 -3.52
CA PHE A 112 1.55 18.38 -4.13
C PHE A 112 2.88 18.94 -3.63
N ARG A 113 3.28 18.56 -2.43
CA ARG A 113 4.54 18.91 -1.78
C ARG A 113 5.19 17.64 -1.28
N SER A 114 5.87 16.95 -2.18
CA SER A 114 6.48 15.67 -1.87
C SER A 114 7.72 15.85 -1.02
N VAL A 115 7.87 14.99 -0.02
CA VAL A 115 9.05 14.92 0.83
C VAL A 115 9.61 13.52 0.76
N VAL A 116 10.86 13.39 0.38
CA VAL A 116 11.63 12.16 0.43
C VAL A 116 12.25 12.06 1.82
N TYR A 117 11.94 11.01 2.55
CA TYR A 117 12.56 10.69 3.83
C TYR A 117 13.61 9.61 3.62
N LEU A 118 14.84 9.89 4.08
CA LEU A 118 15.93 8.92 4.11
C LEU A 118 16.26 8.55 5.55
N PRO A 119 16.56 7.29 5.84
CA PRO A 119 17.15 6.93 7.11
C PRO A 119 18.54 7.58 7.24
N LEU A 120 18.87 8.01 8.47
CA LEU A 120 20.20 8.59 8.73
C LEU A 120 21.32 7.60 8.39
N SER A 121 21.08 6.31 8.62
CA SER A 121 22.00 5.23 8.28
C SER A 121 22.30 5.13 6.79
N ALA A 122 21.34 5.42 5.90
CA ALA A 122 21.58 5.38 4.46
C ALA A 122 22.64 6.40 4.00
N VAL A 123 22.70 7.56 4.66
CA VAL A 123 23.70 8.60 4.34
C VAL A 123 25.10 8.23 4.84
N THR A 124 25.19 7.42 5.88
CA THR A 124 26.49 7.03 6.47
C THR A 124 27.05 5.73 5.90
N SER A 125 26.22 4.86 5.34
CA SER A 125 26.63 3.51 4.91
C SER A 125 26.63 3.32 3.39
N LEU A 126 25.87 4.12 2.63
CA LEU A 126 25.85 4.01 1.19
C LEU A 126 26.95 4.83 0.54
N SER A 127 27.54 4.30 -0.55
CA SER A 127 28.42 5.11 -1.39
C SER A 127 27.61 6.22 -2.08
N PRO A 128 28.28 7.27 -2.57
CA PRO A 128 27.60 8.33 -3.34
C PRO A 128 26.77 7.80 -4.52
N GLU A 129 27.27 6.80 -5.24
CA GLU A 129 26.64 6.19 -6.41
C GLU A 129 25.42 5.36 -5.98
N GLN A 130 25.53 4.61 -4.89
CA GLN A 130 24.43 3.86 -4.29
C GLN A 130 23.32 4.79 -3.80
N LEU A 131 23.70 5.92 -3.21
CA LEU A 131 22.73 6.94 -2.76
C LEU A 131 22.00 7.56 -3.97
N ASP A 132 22.70 7.86 -5.07
CA ASP A 132 22.09 8.39 -6.29
C ASP A 132 21.10 7.39 -6.90
N ALA A 133 21.40 6.10 -6.86
CA ALA A 133 20.50 5.05 -7.31
C ALA A 133 19.23 4.99 -6.46
N VAL A 134 19.36 5.01 -5.13
CA VAL A 134 18.23 5.03 -4.20
C VAL A 134 17.39 6.29 -4.39
N LEU A 135 18.02 7.46 -4.53
CA LEU A 135 17.32 8.72 -4.82
C LEU A 135 16.54 8.65 -6.13
N SER A 136 17.10 8.02 -7.15
CA SER A 136 16.44 7.85 -8.45
C SER A 136 15.20 6.97 -8.35
N HIS A 137 15.25 5.89 -7.54
CA HIS A 137 14.10 5.06 -7.22
C HIS A 137 12.99 5.88 -6.54
N GLU A 138 13.32 6.65 -5.50
CA GLU A 138 12.36 7.47 -4.77
C GLU A 138 11.76 8.59 -5.63
N LEU A 139 12.55 9.19 -6.50
CA LEU A 139 12.08 10.24 -7.41
C LEU A 139 11.15 9.69 -8.49
N GLU A 140 11.31 8.43 -8.90
CA GLU A 140 10.39 7.77 -9.82
C GLU A 140 9.00 7.61 -9.20
N HIS A 141 8.90 7.28 -7.91
CA HIS A 141 7.62 7.27 -7.19
C HIS A 141 6.92 8.63 -7.24
N ILE A 142 7.70 9.73 -7.11
CA ILE A 142 7.14 11.09 -7.23
C ILE A 142 6.67 11.37 -8.65
N ARG A 143 7.50 11.06 -9.66
CA ARG A 143 7.19 11.29 -11.08
C ARG A 143 5.91 10.58 -11.51
N ARG A 144 5.67 9.39 -10.97
CA ARG A 144 4.50 8.56 -11.25
C ARG A 144 3.29 8.90 -10.39
N ALA A 145 3.44 9.83 -9.43
CA ALA A 145 2.42 10.17 -8.43
C ALA A 145 1.94 8.94 -7.62
N ASP A 146 2.86 8.02 -7.31
CA ASP A 146 2.53 6.74 -6.66
C ASP A 146 1.89 6.91 -5.29
N TYR A 147 2.17 8.00 -4.57
CA TYR A 147 1.49 8.34 -3.32
C TYR A 147 -0.03 8.51 -3.50
N VAL A 148 -0.45 9.21 -4.56
CA VAL A 148 -1.88 9.41 -4.86
C VAL A 148 -2.54 8.10 -5.26
N TRP A 149 -1.88 7.33 -6.14
CA TRP A 149 -2.38 6.02 -6.56
C TRP A 149 -2.51 5.05 -5.40
N ASN A 150 -1.57 5.09 -4.44
CA ASN A 150 -1.64 4.27 -3.23
C ASN A 150 -2.83 4.64 -2.33
N LEU A 151 -3.17 5.93 -2.22
CA LEU A 151 -4.36 6.37 -1.49
C LEU A 151 -5.65 5.89 -2.17
N ILE A 152 -5.75 6.03 -3.50
CA ILE A 152 -6.90 5.55 -4.28
C ILE A 152 -7.03 4.03 -4.13
N GLN A 153 -5.93 3.30 -4.26
CA GLN A 153 -5.89 1.85 -4.08
C GLN A 153 -6.36 1.46 -2.68
N SER A 154 -5.87 2.14 -1.63
CA SER A 154 -6.28 1.88 -0.25
C SER A 154 -7.77 2.15 -0.02
N LEU A 155 -8.33 3.17 -0.68
CA LEU A 155 -9.76 3.45 -0.63
C LEU A 155 -10.58 2.32 -1.28
N ILE A 156 -10.17 1.84 -2.45
CA ILE A 156 -10.82 0.73 -3.15
C ILE A 156 -10.71 -0.55 -2.30
N GLU A 157 -9.52 -0.87 -1.76
CA GLU A 157 -9.31 -2.02 -0.87
C GLU A 157 -10.18 -1.94 0.40
N THR A 158 -10.43 -0.73 0.91
CA THR A 158 -11.32 -0.49 2.05
C THR A 158 -12.80 -0.73 1.72
N LEU A 159 -13.28 -0.23 0.59
CA LEU A 159 -14.68 -0.37 0.18
C LEU A 159 -15.04 -1.81 -0.21
N PHE A 160 -14.11 -2.50 -0.85
CA PHE A 160 -14.28 -3.86 -1.37
C PHE A 160 -13.44 -4.89 -0.58
N PHE A 161 -13.24 -4.65 0.70
CA PHE A 161 -12.35 -5.46 1.55
C PHE A 161 -12.71 -6.96 1.58
N TYR A 162 -13.96 -7.29 1.38
CA TYR A 162 -14.48 -8.65 1.35
C TYR A 162 -14.17 -9.40 0.05
N HIS A 163 -13.71 -8.71 -1.01
CA HIS A 163 -13.51 -9.32 -2.32
C HIS A 163 -12.04 -9.73 -2.53
N PRO A 164 -11.71 -11.04 -2.64
CA PRO A 164 -10.32 -11.50 -2.69
C PRO A 164 -9.55 -10.99 -3.93
N ALA A 165 -10.23 -10.80 -5.07
CA ALA A 165 -9.57 -10.28 -6.27
C ALA A 165 -9.04 -8.85 -6.08
N VAL A 166 -9.68 -8.02 -5.24
CA VAL A 166 -9.22 -6.66 -4.97
C VAL A 166 -7.86 -6.69 -4.26
N TRP A 167 -7.68 -7.58 -3.29
CA TRP A 167 -6.41 -7.78 -2.60
C TRP A 167 -5.33 -8.33 -3.53
N TRP A 168 -5.68 -9.27 -4.40
CA TRP A 168 -4.75 -9.84 -5.38
C TRP A 168 -4.30 -8.79 -6.39
N ILE A 169 -5.23 -8.03 -6.99
CA ILE A 169 -4.93 -6.93 -7.93
C ILE A 169 -4.07 -5.89 -7.22
N GLY A 170 -4.44 -5.49 -6.00
CA GLY A 170 -3.70 -4.52 -5.21
C GLY A 170 -2.25 -4.95 -4.95
N ALA A 171 -2.03 -6.22 -4.60
CA ALA A 171 -0.70 -6.77 -4.43
C ALA A 171 0.11 -6.74 -5.74
N LYS A 172 -0.51 -7.10 -6.87
CA LYS A 172 0.14 -7.04 -8.19
C LYS A 172 0.46 -5.62 -8.64
N MET A 173 -0.40 -4.66 -8.36
CA MET A 173 -0.13 -3.25 -8.65
C MET A 173 1.06 -2.73 -7.84
N ARG A 174 1.17 -3.09 -6.56
CA ARG A 174 2.34 -2.74 -5.72
C ARG A 174 3.62 -3.36 -6.29
N GLU A 175 3.62 -4.65 -6.61
CA GLU A 175 4.76 -5.34 -7.22
C GLU A 175 5.21 -4.65 -8.52
N GLN A 176 4.30 -4.36 -9.44
CA GLN A 176 4.62 -3.71 -10.71
C GLN A 176 5.15 -2.28 -10.52
N ARG A 177 4.68 -1.58 -9.52
CA ARG A 177 5.16 -0.24 -9.15
C ARG A 177 6.61 -0.28 -8.75
N GLU A 178 6.99 -1.20 -7.87
CA GLU A 178 8.38 -1.41 -7.45
C GLU A 178 9.28 -1.74 -8.65
N LEU A 179 8.85 -2.66 -9.52
CA LEU A 179 9.63 -3.02 -10.71
C LEU A 179 9.88 -1.83 -11.66
N CYS A 180 8.90 -0.95 -11.83
CA CYS A 180 9.07 0.27 -12.63
C CYS A 180 10.07 1.25 -12.00
N CYS A 181 10.06 1.38 -10.66
CA CYS A 181 11.00 2.23 -9.94
C CYS A 181 12.41 1.64 -9.93
N ASP A 182 12.55 0.30 -9.84
CA ASP A 182 13.82 -0.40 -10.02
C ASP A 182 14.41 -0.14 -11.40
N ASP A 183 13.60 -0.22 -12.47
CA ASP A 183 14.05 0.07 -13.83
C ASP A 183 14.55 1.52 -13.99
N ALA A 184 13.94 2.48 -13.30
CA ALA A 184 14.40 3.87 -13.31
C ALA A 184 15.72 4.04 -12.56
N ALA A 185 15.88 3.36 -11.42
CA ALA A 185 17.11 3.35 -10.64
C ALA A 185 18.26 2.74 -11.45
N ILE A 186 18.04 1.59 -12.10
CA ILE A 186 19.04 0.93 -12.97
C ILE A 186 19.47 1.85 -14.11
N ARG A 187 18.53 2.52 -14.79
CA ARG A 187 18.86 3.47 -15.87
C ARG A 187 19.66 4.68 -15.40
N SER A 188 19.65 5.00 -14.13
CA SER A 188 20.41 6.11 -13.54
C SER A 188 21.77 5.70 -13.01
N CYS A 189 22.06 4.41 -12.97
CA CYS A 189 23.34 3.83 -12.55
C CYS A 189 24.17 3.42 -13.76
N ASP A 190 25.49 3.55 -13.66
CA ASP A 190 26.41 3.01 -14.64
C ASP A 190 26.49 1.47 -14.57
N ASP A 191 26.22 0.91 -13.37
CA ASP A 191 26.26 -0.52 -13.10
C ASP A 191 25.08 -0.97 -12.24
N PRO A 192 24.28 -1.98 -12.70
CA PRO A 192 23.19 -2.56 -11.93
C PRO A 192 23.60 -3.15 -10.58
N ILE A 193 24.86 -3.62 -10.43
CA ILE A 193 25.39 -4.17 -9.19
C ILE A 193 25.42 -3.10 -8.11
N THR A 194 25.70 -1.84 -8.45
CA THR A 194 25.67 -0.71 -7.53
C THR A 194 24.30 -0.54 -6.89
N TYR A 195 23.23 -0.64 -7.67
CA TYR A 195 21.87 -0.56 -7.13
C TYR A 195 21.49 -1.80 -6.32
N ALA A 196 21.82 -3.00 -6.81
CA ALA A 196 21.55 -4.24 -6.08
C ALA A 196 22.23 -4.27 -4.70
N THR A 197 23.48 -3.81 -4.61
CA THR A 197 24.21 -3.70 -3.34
C THR A 197 23.62 -2.63 -2.42
N ALA A 198 23.12 -1.51 -2.97
CA ALA A 198 22.41 -0.50 -2.19
C ALA A 198 21.15 -1.07 -1.53
N LEU A 199 20.34 -1.85 -2.27
CA LEU A 199 19.17 -2.52 -1.73
C LEU A 199 19.51 -3.51 -0.62
N LEU A 200 20.59 -4.29 -0.78
CA LEU A 200 21.07 -5.21 0.26
C LEU A 200 21.48 -4.46 1.53
N SER A 201 22.26 -3.39 1.39
CA SER A 201 22.71 -2.57 2.52
C SER A 201 21.52 -1.97 3.29
N LEU A 202 20.50 -1.48 2.59
CA LEU A 202 19.28 -0.96 3.22
C LEU A 202 18.51 -2.05 3.97
N GLU A 203 18.43 -3.26 3.40
CA GLU A 203 17.75 -4.39 4.05
C GLU A 203 18.50 -4.91 5.27
N GLU A 204 19.84 -4.94 5.24
CA GLU A 204 20.69 -5.30 6.39
C GLU A 204 20.46 -4.33 7.55
N GLN A 205 20.42 -3.03 7.28
CA GLN A 205 20.14 -2.01 8.28
C GLN A 205 18.73 -2.16 8.85
N ARG A 206 17.74 -2.49 8.02
CA ARG A 206 16.37 -2.76 8.48
C ARG A 206 16.31 -3.91 9.47
N ARG A 207 17.12 -4.94 9.30
CA ARG A 207 17.18 -6.11 10.19
C ARG A 207 17.93 -5.86 11.48
N GLY A 208 18.87 -4.96 11.47
CA GLY A 208 19.65 -4.56 12.67
C GLY A 208 18.80 -3.81 13.71
N VAL A 209 17.60 -3.33 13.35
CA VAL A 209 16.70 -2.67 14.28
C VAL A 209 15.68 -3.70 14.79
N PRO A 210 15.60 -3.96 16.13
CA PRO A 210 14.58 -4.83 16.68
C PRO A 210 13.18 -4.27 16.38
N SER A 211 12.49 -4.84 15.41
CA SER A 211 11.10 -4.45 15.13
C SER A 211 10.17 -5.36 15.92
N LEU A 212 9.28 -4.76 16.71
CA LEU A 212 8.24 -5.46 17.45
C LEU A 212 7.16 -6.12 16.54
N SER A 213 7.27 -5.94 15.22
CA SER A 213 6.35 -6.56 14.26
C SER A 213 6.88 -7.92 13.78
N MET A 214 6.44 -8.97 14.44
CA MET A 214 6.78 -10.37 14.15
C MET A 214 6.24 -10.92 12.80
N THR A 215 5.53 -10.12 12.00
CA THR A 215 4.65 -10.69 10.95
C THR A 215 5.20 -10.59 9.52
N HIS A 216 6.38 -10.03 9.24
CA HIS A 216 6.80 -9.77 7.85
C HIS A 216 8.16 -10.32 7.41
N ASN A 217 8.85 -11.12 8.23
CA ASN A 217 10.25 -11.53 7.95
C ASN A 217 10.42 -12.51 6.77
N GLY A 218 9.38 -13.23 6.35
CA GLY A 218 9.49 -14.22 5.27
C GLY A 218 9.21 -13.67 3.88
N GLN A 219 8.14 -12.88 3.73
CA GLN A 219 7.70 -12.36 2.44
C GLN A 219 8.64 -11.26 1.90
N GLY A 220 9.10 -10.34 2.73
CA GLY A 220 10.02 -9.28 2.33
C GLY A 220 11.37 -9.80 1.83
N LYS A 221 11.86 -10.93 2.37
CA LYS A 221 13.10 -11.54 1.91
C LYS A 221 12.96 -12.15 0.50
N SER A 222 11.88 -12.85 0.24
CA SER A 222 11.63 -13.45 -1.08
C SER A 222 11.39 -12.39 -2.16
N GLU A 223 10.72 -11.29 -1.81
CA GLU A 223 10.48 -10.17 -2.69
C GLU A 223 11.78 -9.43 -3.05
N LEU A 224 12.63 -9.13 -2.05
CA LEU A 224 13.94 -8.52 -2.29
C LEU A 224 14.83 -9.40 -3.16
N LEU A 225 14.89 -10.70 -2.89
CA LEU A 225 15.68 -11.64 -3.70
C LEU A 225 15.18 -11.68 -5.14
N ALA A 226 13.87 -11.69 -5.37
CA ALA A 226 13.28 -11.64 -6.70
C ALA A 226 13.64 -10.35 -7.44
N ARG A 227 13.61 -9.19 -6.75
CA ARG A 227 14.05 -7.90 -7.30
C ARG A 227 15.53 -7.92 -7.69
N ILE A 228 16.40 -8.38 -6.78
CA ILE A 228 17.85 -8.47 -7.03
C ILE A 228 18.17 -9.41 -8.20
N SER A 229 17.59 -10.61 -8.24
CA SER A 229 17.78 -11.55 -9.37
C SER A 229 17.37 -10.91 -10.70
N ARG A 230 16.25 -10.17 -10.72
CA ARG A 230 15.81 -9.44 -11.91
C ARG A 230 16.78 -8.33 -12.31
N ILE A 231 17.29 -7.54 -11.35
CA ILE A 231 18.26 -6.46 -11.58
C ILE A 231 19.54 -7.01 -12.19
N LEU A 232 20.00 -8.17 -11.72
CA LEU A 232 21.21 -8.83 -12.20
C LEU A 232 21.00 -9.64 -13.51
N GLY A 233 19.77 -9.63 -14.07
CA GLY A 233 19.45 -10.36 -15.30
C GLY A 233 19.34 -11.87 -15.12
N GLU A 234 19.33 -12.38 -13.90
CA GLU A 234 19.11 -13.80 -13.61
C GLU A 234 17.61 -14.12 -13.71
N LYS A 235 17.29 -15.25 -14.36
CA LYS A 235 15.90 -15.75 -14.33
C LYS A 235 15.56 -16.11 -12.89
N PRO A 236 14.47 -15.57 -12.32
CA PRO A 236 14.06 -15.92 -10.96
C PRO A 236 13.86 -17.44 -10.89
N ASP A 237 14.58 -18.08 -9.97
CA ASP A 237 14.43 -19.51 -9.72
C ASP A 237 12.98 -19.77 -9.29
N SER A 238 12.27 -20.58 -10.08
CA SER A 238 10.86 -20.92 -9.84
C SER A 238 10.62 -21.61 -8.50
N ARG A 239 11.67 -22.03 -7.81
CA ARG A 239 11.65 -22.64 -6.47
C ARG A 239 11.46 -21.61 -5.34
N LEU A 240 11.70 -20.32 -5.63
CA LEU A 240 11.54 -19.23 -4.65
C LEU A 240 10.09 -18.67 -4.56
N LYS A 241 9.18 -19.14 -5.40
CA LYS A 241 7.76 -18.87 -5.22
C LYS A 241 7.30 -19.58 -3.95
N ALA A 242 7.24 -18.83 -2.87
CA ALA A 242 6.71 -19.29 -1.60
C ALA A 242 5.40 -20.05 -1.82
N ARG A 243 5.31 -21.26 -1.25
CA ARG A 243 4.08 -22.02 -1.17
C ARG A 243 2.98 -21.11 -0.60
N PRO A 244 1.85 -20.91 -1.28
CA PRO A 244 0.71 -20.28 -0.63
C PRO A 244 0.15 -21.31 0.36
N GLY A 245 0.17 -20.97 1.63
CA GLY A 245 -0.66 -21.59 2.66
C GLY A 245 -0.11 -22.89 3.26
N ALA A 246 0.45 -22.78 4.43
CA ALA A 246 0.27 -23.71 5.55
C ALA A 246 -0.15 -22.86 6.74
#